data_111f7790d5a042ed9284b4d7bb0754a7
#
_entry.id   111f7790d5a042ed9284b4d7bb0754a7
#
_cell.length_a   1.000
_cell.length_b   1.000
_cell.length_c   1.000
_cell.angle_alpha   90.00
_cell.angle_beta   90.00
_cell.angle_gamma   90.00
#
_symmetry.space_group_name_H-M   'P 1'
#
loop_
_entity.id
_entity.type
_entity.pdbx_description
1 polymer ?
#
loop_
_entity_poly.entity_id
_entity_poly.type
_entity_poly.pdbx_seq_one_letter_code
_entity_poly.pdbx_strand_id
1 'polypeptide(L)'
;GKDALTLYTFETGIAQHPFCSHCGIAAFYVPRSQPDKITVNARCLDDIDGPSLKPPRFFDGQDWEAAQRKRIADGGHVSVEGVHGAATLQAILDRAPA
;
A
#
# COMPACT_ATOMS: atom_id res chain seq x y z
N GLY A 1 -5.96 -16.37 -4.90
CA GLY A 1 -4.56 -16.23 -5.16
C GLY A 1 -4.23 -15.06 -6.08
N LYS A 2 -2.97 -14.93 -6.44
CA LYS A 2 -2.47 -13.81 -7.25
C LYS A 2 -3.13 -13.68 -8.61
N ASP A 3 -3.62 -14.78 -9.18
CA ASP A 3 -4.29 -14.79 -10.50
C ASP A 3 -5.64 -14.07 -10.49
N ALA A 4 -6.21 -13.82 -9.31
CA ALA A 4 -7.45 -13.07 -9.13
C ALA A 4 -7.22 -11.57 -8.99
N LEU A 5 -5.97 -11.10 -8.96
CA LEU A 5 -5.67 -9.68 -8.76
C LEU A 5 -5.80 -8.88 -10.04
N THR A 6 -6.44 -7.73 -9.92
CA THR A 6 -6.46 -6.67 -10.93
C THR A 6 -5.69 -5.48 -10.38
N LEU A 7 -4.83 -4.88 -11.20
CA LEU A 7 -4.03 -3.73 -10.79
C LEU A 7 -4.68 -2.43 -11.24
N TYR A 8 -4.84 -1.51 -10.30
CA TYR A 8 -5.24 -0.13 -10.57
C TYR A 8 -4.10 0.83 -10.20
N THR A 9 -3.80 1.74 -11.10
CA THR A 9 -2.84 2.82 -10.88
C THR A 9 -3.44 4.14 -11.33
N PHE A 10 -2.97 5.24 -10.78
CA PHE A 10 -3.41 6.58 -11.18
C PHE A 10 -2.30 7.61 -10.96
N GLU A 11 -2.43 8.77 -11.58
CA GLU A 11 -1.48 9.89 -11.49
C GLU A 11 -0.04 9.45 -11.80
N THR A 12 0.85 9.46 -10.80
CA THR A 12 2.27 9.14 -11.00
C THR A 12 2.52 7.68 -11.38
N GLY A 13 1.58 6.79 -11.08
CA GLY A 13 1.75 5.35 -11.29
C GLY A 13 2.76 4.70 -10.35
N ILE A 14 3.32 5.42 -9.39
CA ILE A 14 4.27 4.85 -8.41
C ILE A 14 3.56 3.93 -7.45
N ALA A 15 2.44 4.38 -6.87
CA ALA A 15 1.60 3.54 -6.02
C ALA A 15 0.94 2.44 -6.86
N GLN A 16 0.90 1.23 -6.32
CA GLN A 16 0.28 0.07 -6.98
C GLN A 16 -0.87 -0.42 -6.12
N HIS A 17 -2.06 -0.46 -6.71
CA HIS A 17 -3.30 -0.81 -6.00
C HIS A 17 -3.91 -2.08 -6.57
N PRO A 18 -3.36 -3.27 -6.24
CA PRO A 18 -4.00 -4.52 -6.63
C PRO A 18 -5.26 -4.76 -5.79
N PHE A 19 -6.27 -5.33 -6.42
CA PHE A 19 -7.49 -5.73 -5.72
C PHE A 19 -8.02 -7.03 -6.29
N CYS A 20 -8.84 -7.73 -5.50
CA CYS A 20 -9.43 -8.98 -5.94
C CYS A 20 -10.50 -8.71 -7.01
N SER A 21 -10.38 -9.36 -8.17
CA SER A 21 -11.36 -9.22 -9.27
C SER A 21 -12.70 -9.84 -8.94
N HIS A 22 -12.77 -10.75 -7.96
CA HIS A 22 -14.01 -11.42 -7.59
C HIS A 22 -14.83 -10.62 -6.58
N CYS A 23 -14.20 -9.99 -5.60
CA CYS A 23 -14.91 -9.28 -4.52
C CYS A 23 -14.55 -7.80 -4.40
N GLY A 24 -13.56 -7.32 -5.13
CA GLY A 24 -13.16 -5.91 -5.11
C GLY A 24 -12.31 -5.48 -3.93
N ILE A 25 -11.99 -6.38 -2.99
CA ILE A 25 -11.22 -6.02 -1.80
C ILE A 25 -9.75 -5.88 -2.15
N ALA A 26 -9.14 -4.77 -1.66
CA ALA A 26 -7.70 -4.55 -1.70
C ALA A 26 -7.10 -5.07 -0.40
N ALA A 27 -6.42 -6.22 -0.45
CA ALA A 27 -5.78 -6.82 0.71
C ALA A 27 -4.45 -6.14 1.07
N PHE A 28 -3.78 -5.55 0.10
CA PHE A 28 -2.53 -4.81 0.29
C PHE A 28 -2.33 -3.84 -0.87
N TYR A 29 -1.41 -2.90 -0.69
CA TYR A 29 -0.97 -2.03 -1.79
C TYR A 29 0.47 -1.59 -1.59
N VAL A 30 1.09 -1.07 -2.65
CA VAL A 30 2.41 -0.45 -2.60
C VAL A 30 2.20 1.07 -2.56
N PRO A 31 2.55 1.74 -1.44
CA PRO A 31 2.29 3.17 -1.31
C PRO A 31 3.31 4.02 -2.10
N ARG A 32 2.87 5.19 -2.56
CA ARG A 32 3.73 6.16 -3.21
C ARG A 32 4.87 6.63 -2.30
N SER A 33 4.59 6.77 -1.01
CA SER A 33 5.56 7.26 -0.02
C SER A 33 6.65 6.26 0.32
N GLN A 34 6.39 4.97 0.09
CA GLN A 34 7.33 3.88 0.38
C GLN A 34 7.22 2.81 -0.71
N PRO A 35 7.69 3.11 -1.95
CA PRO A 35 7.52 2.19 -3.08
C PRO A 35 8.33 0.90 -2.97
N ASP A 36 9.19 0.79 -1.98
CA ASP A 36 9.97 -0.41 -1.65
C ASP A 36 9.25 -1.34 -0.65
N LYS A 37 8.05 -0.96 -0.19
CA LYS A 37 7.31 -1.67 0.85
C LYS A 37 5.87 -1.93 0.44
N ILE A 38 5.18 -2.73 1.24
CA ILE A 38 3.74 -2.93 1.10
C ILE A 38 3.02 -2.44 2.35
N THR A 39 1.79 -2.01 2.16
CA THR A 39 0.85 -1.71 3.25
C THR A 39 -0.25 -2.75 3.20
N VAL A 40 -0.52 -3.39 4.32
CA VAL A 40 -1.50 -4.48 4.44
C VAL A 40 -2.80 -3.94 5.01
N ASN A 41 -3.92 -4.36 4.41
CA ASN A 41 -5.24 -4.09 4.96
C ASN A 41 -5.45 -5.00 6.19
N ALA A 42 -5.40 -4.40 7.37
CA ALA A 42 -5.50 -5.15 8.64
C ALA A 42 -6.79 -5.95 8.76
N ARG A 43 -7.87 -5.49 8.12
CA ARG A 43 -9.17 -6.20 8.14
C ARG A 43 -9.17 -7.48 7.33
N CYS A 44 -8.16 -7.69 6.49
CA CYS A 44 -7.98 -8.92 5.73
C CYS A 44 -7.15 -9.98 6.47
N LEU A 45 -6.62 -9.66 7.65
CA LEU A 45 -5.83 -10.59 8.46
C LEU A 45 -6.76 -11.36 9.41
N ASP A 46 -6.61 -12.70 9.42
CA ASP A 46 -7.54 -13.57 10.14
C ASP A 46 -7.48 -13.42 11.66
N ASP A 47 -6.28 -13.20 12.21
CA ASP A 47 -6.04 -13.24 13.66
C ASP A 47 -5.83 -11.84 14.26
N ILE A 48 -6.25 -10.79 13.58
CA ILE A 48 -6.12 -9.42 14.08
C ILE A 48 -7.43 -8.97 14.72
N ASP A 49 -7.37 -8.63 16.01
CA ASP A 49 -8.46 -7.98 16.73
C ASP A 49 -8.34 -6.46 16.53
N GLY A 50 -9.41 -5.83 16.00
CA GLY A 50 -9.46 -4.39 15.79
C GLY A 50 -9.09 -3.57 17.04
N PRO A 51 -9.62 -3.88 18.24
CA PRO A 51 -9.24 -3.17 19.46
C PRO A 51 -7.77 -3.26 19.85
N SER A 52 -7.04 -4.28 19.40
CA SER A 52 -5.61 -4.43 19.68
C SER A 52 -4.72 -3.56 18.79
N LEU A 53 -5.28 -3.00 17.72
CA LEU A 53 -4.54 -2.14 16.80
C LEU A 53 -4.36 -0.74 17.40
N LYS A 54 -3.25 -0.10 17.07
CA LYS A 54 -3.04 1.31 17.43
C LYS A 54 -4.10 2.17 16.73
N PRO A 55 -4.52 3.30 17.36
CA PRO A 55 -5.43 4.23 16.68
C PRO A 55 -4.86 4.67 15.35
N PRO A 56 -5.69 4.76 14.29
CA PRO A 56 -5.22 5.17 12.98
C PRO A 56 -4.76 6.62 12.98
N ARG A 57 -3.71 6.89 12.21
CA ARG A 57 -3.28 8.26 11.92
C ARG A 57 -4.09 8.80 10.74
N PHE A 58 -4.43 10.07 10.81
CA PHE A 58 -5.11 10.74 9.72
C PHE A 58 -4.11 11.18 8.65
N PHE A 59 -4.44 10.92 7.39
CA PHE A 59 -3.66 11.36 6.23
C PHE A 59 -4.60 11.98 5.21
N ASP A 60 -4.43 13.28 4.93
CA ASP A 60 -5.28 13.99 4.00
C ASP A 60 -4.86 13.72 2.55
N GLY A 61 -5.54 12.77 1.90
CA GLY A 61 -5.27 12.41 0.52
C GLY A 61 -5.70 13.46 -0.52
N GLN A 62 -6.44 14.49 -0.13
CA GLN A 62 -6.82 15.57 -1.04
C GLN A 62 -5.65 16.46 -1.40
N ASP A 63 -4.68 16.59 -0.49
CA ASP A 63 -3.40 17.25 -0.74
C ASP A 63 -2.28 16.33 -0.29
N TRP A 64 -1.95 15.37 -1.16
CA TRP A 64 -1.00 14.32 -0.83
C TRP A 64 0.39 14.89 -0.46
N GLU A 65 0.87 15.87 -1.21
CA GLU A 65 2.20 16.45 -1.00
C GLU A 65 2.30 17.14 0.36
N ALA A 66 1.30 17.92 0.76
CA ALA A 66 1.26 18.58 2.06
C ALA A 66 1.15 17.56 3.19
N ALA A 67 0.31 16.54 3.04
CA ALA A 67 0.13 15.48 4.03
C ALA A 67 1.42 14.67 4.21
N GLN A 68 2.15 14.40 3.13
CA GLN A 68 3.43 13.69 3.19
C GLN A 68 4.51 14.53 3.87
N ARG A 69 4.59 15.83 3.57
CA ARG A 69 5.52 16.73 4.27
C ARG A 69 5.25 16.74 5.78
N LYS A 70 3.99 16.81 6.18
CA LYS A 70 3.60 16.75 7.57
C LYS A 70 4.00 15.44 8.22
N ARG A 71 3.75 14.32 7.55
CA ARG A 71 4.11 12.99 8.06
C ARG A 71 5.62 12.84 8.25
N ILE A 72 6.42 13.34 7.31
CA ILE A 72 7.89 13.33 7.43
C ILE A 72 8.34 14.19 8.61
N ALA A 73 7.77 15.40 8.77
CA ALA A 73 8.06 16.27 9.90
C ALA A 73 7.70 15.63 11.25
N ASP A 74 6.65 14.81 11.28
CA ASP A 74 6.21 14.07 12.47
C ASP A 74 7.00 12.77 12.70
N GLY A 75 8.06 12.51 11.93
CA GLY A 75 8.90 11.32 12.06
C GLY A 75 8.51 10.15 11.17
N GLY A 76 7.67 10.38 10.16
CA GLY A 76 7.29 9.35 9.20
C GLY A 76 8.40 9.00 8.21
N HIS A 77 8.21 7.90 7.49
CA HIS A 77 9.21 7.37 6.58
C HIS A 77 9.24 8.10 5.24
N VAL A 78 10.42 8.15 4.63
CA VAL A 78 10.64 8.66 3.27
C VAL A 78 10.89 7.50 2.32
N SER A 79 10.54 7.71 1.05
CA SER A 79 10.81 6.73 0.00
C SER A 79 12.30 6.50 -0.18
N VAL A 80 12.68 5.27 -0.51
CA VAL A 80 14.03 4.96 -0.96
C VAL A 80 14.18 5.48 -2.39
N GLU A 81 15.21 6.27 -2.63
CA GLU A 81 15.47 6.85 -3.95
C GLU A 81 15.71 5.76 -4.99
N GLY A 82 15.13 5.93 -6.17
CA GLY A 82 15.30 5.01 -7.29
C GLY A 82 14.43 3.76 -7.25
N VAL A 83 13.67 3.54 -6.18
CA VAL A 83 12.75 2.39 -6.09
C VAL A 83 11.43 2.73 -6.74
N HIS A 84 10.90 1.82 -7.57
CA HIS A 84 9.61 1.95 -8.23
C HIS A 84 8.61 0.91 -7.71
N GLY A 85 7.38 1.35 -7.45
CA GLY A 85 6.34 0.49 -6.88
C GLY A 85 6.00 -0.74 -7.72
N ALA A 86 6.07 -0.63 -9.05
CA ALA A 86 5.82 -1.76 -9.95
C ALA A 86 6.84 -2.88 -9.76
N ALA A 87 8.11 -2.55 -9.53
CA ALA A 87 9.15 -3.55 -9.27
C ALA A 87 8.91 -4.25 -7.93
N THR A 88 8.50 -3.51 -6.92
CA THR A 88 8.15 -4.07 -5.61
C THR A 88 6.97 -5.02 -5.72
N LEU A 89 5.91 -4.63 -6.42
CA LEU A 89 4.73 -5.46 -6.63
C LEU A 89 5.12 -6.74 -7.38
N GLN A 90 5.91 -6.64 -8.45
CA GLN A 90 6.32 -7.80 -9.22
C GLN A 90 7.12 -8.79 -8.37
N ALA A 91 8.03 -8.30 -7.53
CA ALA A 91 8.82 -9.15 -6.63
C ALA A 91 7.92 -9.92 -5.65
N ILE A 92 6.85 -9.29 -5.16
CA ILE A 92 5.88 -9.94 -4.27
C ILE A 92 5.10 -11.00 -5.02
N LEU A 93 4.61 -10.68 -6.21
CA LEU A 93 3.81 -11.61 -7.02
C LEU A 93 4.63 -12.83 -7.45
N ASP A 94 5.92 -12.66 -7.72
CA ASP A 94 6.82 -13.75 -8.09
C ASP A 94 7.01 -14.76 -6.95
N ARG A 95 6.84 -14.34 -5.71
CA ARG A 95 6.96 -15.21 -4.52
C ARG A 95 5.62 -15.80 -4.09
N ALA A 96 4.50 -15.19 -4.49
CA ALA A 96 3.19 -15.60 -4.04
C ALA A 96 2.74 -16.88 -4.77
N PRO A 97 2.05 -17.81 -4.08
CA PRO A 97 1.40 -18.94 -4.75
C PRO A 97 0.25 -18.44 -5.63
N ALA A 98 -0.07 -19.23 -6.63
CA ALA A 98 -1.15 -18.94 -7.56
C ALA A 98 -2.53 -18.87 -6.88
#